data_e2c5e7975f5c552e84b1771f9fd7cf1f
#
_entry.id   e2c5e7975f5c552e84b1771f9fd7cf1f
#
_cell.length_a   1.000
_cell.length_b   1.000
_cell.length_c   1.000
_cell.angle_alpha   90.00
_cell.angle_beta   90.00
_cell.angle_gamma   90.00
#
_symmetry.space_group_name_H-M   'P 1'
#
loop_
_entity.id
_entity.type
_entity.pdbx_description
1 polymer ?
#
loop_
_entity_poly.entity_id
_entity_poly.type
_entity_poly.pdbx_seq_one_letter_code
_entity_poly.pdbx_strand_id
1 'polypeptide(L)'
;DLKLIRNYEVLKATLSASNLFLPNDTVLSDRADIYLRPFLAALRVPDFYHVMLVMHSDDTGSEAYSLDLTRARARAVRDWFTRNGGNTDFVVIYEAGAFDPIASNETLEGRARNRRLDIYLIPGEKMVDMARRGELDKR
;
A
#
# COMPACT_ATOMS: atom_id res chain seq x y z
N ASP A 1 -9.53 -1.76 -3.64
CA ASP A 1 -10.14 -0.78 -4.52
C ASP A 1 -9.21 0.38 -4.80
N LEU A 2 -9.24 0.85 -6.02
CA LEU A 2 -8.47 2.01 -6.46
C LEU A 2 -9.41 3.20 -6.59
N LYS A 3 -9.06 4.29 -5.91
CA LYS A 3 -9.82 5.53 -6.02
C LYS A 3 -8.97 6.57 -6.76
N LEU A 4 -9.43 6.92 -7.96
CA LEU A 4 -8.81 7.96 -8.75
C LEU A 4 -9.48 9.30 -8.41
N ILE A 5 -8.70 10.27 -7.91
CA ILE A 5 -9.23 11.57 -7.59
C ILE A 5 -9.07 12.50 -8.79
N ARG A 6 -7.83 12.80 -9.18
CA ARG A 6 -7.52 13.62 -10.35
C ARG A 6 -6.10 13.35 -10.82
N ASN A 7 -5.72 13.92 -11.96
CA ASN A 7 -4.43 13.67 -12.60
C ASN A 7 -3.21 13.94 -11.69
N TYR A 8 -3.28 14.94 -10.84
CA TYR A 8 -2.18 15.30 -9.94
C TYR A 8 -2.58 15.21 -8.47
N GLU A 9 -3.67 14.51 -8.18
CA GLU A 9 -4.10 14.27 -6.81
C GLU A 9 -3.76 12.84 -6.39
N VAL A 10 -3.90 12.57 -5.11
CA VAL A 10 -3.54 11.29 -4.53
C VAL A 10 -4.49 10.20 -4.99
N LEU A 11 -3.92 9.07 -5.41
CA LEU A 11 -4.66 7.84 -5.64
C LEU A 11 -4.50 6.96 -4.42
N LYS A 12 -5.58 6.30 -4.03
CA LYS A 12 -5.54 5.34 -2.92
C LYS A 12 -6.10 4.00 -3.37
N ALA A 13 -5.38 2.93 -3.05
CA ALA A 13 -5.87 1.56 -3.23
C ALA A 13 -5.83 0.85 -1.89
N THR A 14 -6.79 -0.04 -1.66
CA THR A 14 -6.83 -0.86 -0.46
C THR A 14 -6.84 -2.33 -0.85
N LEU A 15 -5.88 -3.09 -0.33
CA LEU A 15 -5.78 -4.51 -0.54
C LEU A 15 -5.99 -5.26 0.77
N SER A 16 -6.77 -6.34 0.72
CA SER A 16 -6.94 -7.20 1.88
C SER A 16 -5.63 -7.91 2.21
N ALA A 17 -5.24 -7.92 3.49
CA ALA A 17 -4.04 -8.62 3.91
C ALA A 17 -4.14 -10.13 3.65
N SER A 18 -5.34 -10.70 3.66
CA SER A 18 -5.53 -12.13 3.38
C SER A 18 -5.19 -12.53 1.94
N ASN A 19 -5.16 -11.56 1.03
CA ASN A 19 -4.72 -11.79 -0.35
C ASN A 19 -3.20 -11.74 -0.49
N LEU A 20 -2.50 -11.24 0.51
CA LEU A 20 -1.07 -11.03 0.48
C LEU A 20 -0.31 -11.97 1.41
N PHE A 21 -0.91 -12.33 2.54
CA PHE A 21 -0.26 -13.11 3.59
C PHE A 21 -1.19 -14.16 4.16
N LEU A 22 -0.63 -15.26 4.62
CA LEU A 22 -1.36 -16.19 5.47
C LEU A 22 -1.50 -15.58 6.87
N PRO A 23 -2.46 -16.06 7.69
CA PRO A 23 -2.67 -15.51 9.03
C PRO A 23 -1.37 -15.47 9.83
N ASN A 24 -1.09 -14.32 10.45
CA ASN A 24 0.08 -14.07 11.29
C ASN A 24 1.43 -14.25 10.57
N ASP A 25 1.44 -14.42 9.26
CA ASP A 25 2.65 -14.59 8.49
C ASP A 25 3.19 -13.25 8.01
N THR A 26 4.49 -13.17 7.85
CA THR A 26 5.20 -12.00 7.34
C THR A 26 5.84 -12.24 5.98
N VAL A 27 5.68 -13.46 5.44
CA VAL A 27 6.15 -13.80 4.10
C VAL A 27 4.95 -13.73 3.15
N LEU A 28 5.16 -13.10 2.00
CA LEU A 28 4.09 -12.97 1.00
C LEU A 28 3.68 -14.37 0.52
N SER A 29 2.37 -14.55 0.37
CA SER A 29 1.81 -15.80 -0.16
C SER A 29 2.08 -15.90 -1.66
N ASP A 30 1.92 -17.12 -2.20
CA ASP A 30 2.13 -17.37 -3.63
C ASP A 30 1.20 -16.57 -4.54
N ARG A 31 0.09 -16.07 -3.99
CA ARG A 31 -0.91 -15.32 -4.76
C ARG A 31 -0.74 -13.81 -4.68
N ALA A 32 0.19 -13.34 -3.86
CA ALA A 32 0.35 -11.91 -3.61
C ALA A 32 0.71 -11.13 -4.88
N ASP A 33 1.46 -11.74 -5.81
CA ASP A 33 1.88 -11.08 -7.02
C ASP A 33 0.71 -10.62 -7.90
N ILE A 34 -0.40 -11.36 -7.91
CA ILE A 34 -1.60 -11.00 -8.66
C ILE A 34 -2.12 -9.63 -8.22
N TYR A 35 -2.05 -9.36 -6.91
CA TYR A 35 -2.57 -8.14 -6.32
C TYR A 35 -1.57 -6.98 -6.33
N LEU A 36 -0.27 -7.29 -6.30
CA LEU A 36 0.77 -6.26 -6.24
C LEU A 36 1.26 -5.81 -7.61
N ARG A 37 1.25 -6.70 -8.59
CA ARG A 37 1.79 -6.43 -9.93
C ARG A 37 1.19 -5.19 -10.61
N PRO A 38 -0.13 -4.92 -10.50
CA PRO A 38 -0.69 -3.73 -11.13
C PRO A 38 -0.06 -2.40 -10.70
N PHE A 39 0.58 -2.37 -9.53
CA PHE A 39 1.20 -1.13 -9.02
C PHE A 39 2.62 -0.91 -9.52
N LEU A 40 3.23 -1.90 -10.20
CA LEU A 40 4.59 -1.76 -10.70
C LEU A 40 4.73 -0.63 -11.71
N ALA A 41 3.70 -0.36 -12.50
CA ALA A 41 3.74 0.70 -13.50
C ALA A 41 4.02 2.06 -12.85
N ALA A 42 3.44 2.31 -11.67
CA ALA A 42 3.64 3.56 -10.94
C ALA A 42 5.08 3.70 -10.40
N LEU A 43 5.80 2.58 -10.27
CA LEU A 43 7.16 2.54 -9.73
C LEU A 43 8.25 2.49 -10.80
N ARG A 44 7.87 2.50 -12.08
CA ARG A 44 8.85 2.42 -13.18
C ARG A 44 9.39 3.78 -13.59
N VAL A 45 8.66 4.83 -13.31
CA VAL A 45 9.08 6.19 -13.62
C VAL A 45 9.31 6.91 -12.30
N PRO A 46 10.57 7.02 -11.85
CA PRO A 46 10.89 7.78 -10.64
C PRO A 46 10.36 9.20 -10.79
N ASP A 47 10.02 9.84 -9.70
CA ASP A 47 9.49 11.20 -9.64
C ASP A 47 8.04 11.37 -10.14
N PHE A 48 7.42 10.36 -10.79
CA PHE A 48 6.00 10.44 -11.11
C PHE A 48 5.17 10.29 -9.84
N TYR A 49 5.47 9.27 -9.05
CA TYR A 49 4.76 9.01 -7.80
C TYR A 49 5.73 8.79 -6.66
N HIS A 50 5.41 9.39 -5.53
CA HIS A 50 5.89 8.92 -4.24
C HIS A 50 4.83 7.94 -3.73
N VAL A 51 5.27 6.81 -3.22
CA VAL A 51 4.36 5.75 -2.80
C VAL A 51 4.45 5.57 -1.30
N MET A 52 3.31 5.54 -0.64
CA MET A 52 3.23 5.25 0.78
C MET A 52 2.47 3.94 0.98
N LEU A 53 3.12 3.00 1.66
CA LEU A 53 2.53 1.71 1.99
C LEU A 53 2.19 1.72 3.48
N VAL A 54 0.90 1.69 3.80
CA VAL A 54 0.44 1.70 5.18
C VAL A 54 -0.20 0.36 5.49
N MET A 55 0.46 -0.42 6.34
CA MET A 55 -0.02 -1.76 6.69
C MET A 55 -0.75 -1.72 8.03
N HIS A 56 -1.97 -2.26 8.03
CA HIS A 56 -2.86 -2.28 9.18
C HIS A 56 -3.15 -3.70 9.63
N SER A 57 -3.36 -3.87 10.92
CA SER A 57 -3.82 -5.12 11.53
C SER A 57 -5.15 -4.91 12.23
N ASP A 58 -5.77 -6.02 12.66
CA ASP A 58 -6.82 -5.93 13.67
C ASP A 58 -6.18 -5.78 15.06
N ASP A 59 -6.99 -5.74 16.11
CA ASP A 59 -6.51 -5.53 17.48
C ASP A 59 -6.16 -6.81 18.23
N THR A 60 -5.98 -7.93 17.51
CA THR A 60 -5.58 -9.19 18.12
C THR A 60 -4.14 -9.12 18.60
N GLY A 61 -3.91 -9.57 19.82
CA GLY A 61 -2.59 -9.58 20.42
C GLY A 61 -2.20 -8.23 21.03
N SER A 62 -0.94 -8.08 21.37
CA SER A 62 -0.43 -6.85 21.97
C SER A 62 -0.23 -5.77 20.91
N GLU A 63 -0.19 -4.54 21.37
CA GLU A 63 0.15 -3.40 20.50
C GLU A 63 1.53 -3.56 19.88
N ALA A 64 2.51 -4.00 20.66
CA ALA A 64 3.86 -4.24 20.17
C ALA A 64 3.88 -5.32 19.07
N TYR A 65 3.12 -6.39 19.26
CA TYR A 65 3.00 -7.44 18.25
C TYR A 65 2.41 -6.90 16.95
N SER A 66 1.35 -6.12 17.04
CA SER A 66 0.69 -5.53 15.86
C SER A 66 1.62 -4.59 15.10
N LEU A 67 2.40 -3.79 15.79
CA LEU A 67 3.37 -2.91 15.16
C LEU A 67 4.48 -3.70 14.46
N ASP A 68 5.00 -4.73 15.10
CA ASP A 68 6.05 -5.57 14.51
C ASP A 68 5.54 -6.33 13.29
N LEU A 69 4.32 -6.88 13.38
CA LEU A 69 3.69 -7.60 12.28
C LEU A 69 3.49 -6.68 11.06
N THR A 70 2.92 -5.51 11.29
CA THR A 70 2.64 -4.58 10.19
C THR A 70 3.92 -4.00 9.61
N ARG A 71 4.97 -3.79 10.41
CA ARG A 71 6.27 -3.36 9.91
C ARG A 71 6.87 -4.41 8.99
N ALA A 72 6.90 -5.67 9.44
CA ALA A 72 7.49 -6.76 8.66
C ALA A 72 6.73 -6.98 7.36
N ARG A 73 5.39 -6.89 7.41
CA ARG A 73 4.55 -7.04 6.23
C ARG A 73 4.76 -5.90 5.23
N ALA A 74 4.84 -4.66 5.70
CA ALA A 74 5.09 -3.52 4.83
C ALA A 74 6.45 -3.64 4.13
N ARG A 75 7.47 -4.08 4.85
CA ARG A 75 8.80 -4.33 4.28
C ARG A 75 8.76 -5.44 3.23
N ALA A 76 8.01 -6.50 3.47
CA ALA A 76 7.87 -7.60 2.51
C ALA A 76 7.26 -7.11 1.19
N VAL A 77 6.27 -6.24 1.26
CA VAL A 77 5.65 -5.65 0.06
C VAL A 77 6.64 -4.76 -0.68
N ARG A 78 7.35 -3.87 0.03
CA ARG A 78 8.35 -3.01 -0.61
C ARG A 78 9.44 -3.84 -1.28
N ASP A 79 9.92 -4.88 -0.61
CA ASP A 79 10.97 -5.74 -1.15
C ASP A 79 10.49 -6.52 -2.37
N TRP A 80 9.22 -6.90 -2.40
CA TRP A 80 8.63 -7.52 -3.58
C TRP A 80 8.68 -6.56 -4.79
N PHE A 81 8.31 -5.29 -4.59
CA PHE A 81 8.38 -4.30 -5.64
C PHE A 81 9.82 -4.14 -6.16
N THR A 82 10.79 -4.08 -5.25
CA THR A 82 12.20 -3.97 -5.63
C THR A 82 12.65 -5.16 -6.47
N ARG A 83 12.31 -6.38 -6.05
CA ARG A 83 12.71 -7.60 -6.76
C ARG A 83 12.05 -7.73 -8.12
N ASN A 84 10.92 -7.10 -8.31
CA ASN A 84 10.16 -7.20 -9.56
C ASN A 84 10.33 -5.98 -10.47
N GLY A 85 11.38 -5.24 -10.27
CA GLY A 85 11.79 -4.16 -11.18
C GLY A 85 11.21 -2.79 -10.87
N GLY A 86 10.55 -2.62 -9.72
CA GLY A 86 10.10 -1.31 -9.29
C GLY A 86 11.25 -0.50 -8.72
N ASN A 87 11.23 0.81 -8.96
CA ASN A 87 12.13 1.73 -8.28
C ASN A 87 11.48 2.13 -6.95
N THR A 88 12.11 1.73 -5.85
CA THR A 88 11.56 1.98 -4.51
C THR A 88 12.22 3.14 -3.78
N ASP A 89 12.96 3.99 -4.48
CA ASP A 89 13.64 5.13 -3.87
C ASP A 89 12.64 6.10 -3.21
N PHE A 90 11.44 6.20 -3.75
CA PHE A 90 10.39 7.08 -3.22
C PHE A 90 9.25 6.30 -2.58
N VAL A 91 9.54 5.10 -2.09
CA VAL A 91 8.56 4.29 -1.37
C VAL A 91 8.82 4.42 0.12
N VAL A 92 7.81 4.84 0.85
CA VAL A 92 7.83 4.95 2.31
C VAL A 92 6.87 3.93 2.88
N ILE A 93 7.28 3.23 3.93
CA ILE A 93 6.42 2.26 4.60
C ILE A 93 6.03 2.78 5.98
N TYR A 94 4.79 2.48 6.38
CA TYR A 94 4.28 2.77 7.71
C TYR A 94 3.65 1.53 8.31
N GLU A 95 4.06 1.21 9.54
CA GLU A 95 3.39 0.24 10.37
C GLU A 95 2.30 0.95 11.17
N ALA A 96 1.04 0.67 10.83
CA ALA A 96 -0.07 1.29 11.54
C ALA A 96 -0.59 0.45 12.70
N GLY A 97 -0.20 -0.84 12.77
CA GLY A 97 -0.75 -1.70 13.80
C GLY A 97 -2.27 -1.69 13.76
N ALA A 98 -2.91 -1.61 14.91
CA ALA A 98 -4.36 -1.58 15.05
C ALA A 98 -4.89 -0.17 15.33
N PHE A 99 -4.10 0.88 15.08
CA PHE A 99 -4.46 2.24 15.50
C PHE A 99 -5.47 2.94 14.61
N ASP A 100 -5.73 2.44 13.40
CA ASP A 100 -6.62 3.10 12.46
C ASP A 100 -7.64 2.12 11.86
N PRO A 101 -8.58 1.63 12.68
CA PRO A 101 -9.59 0.68 12.19
C PRO A 101 -10.61 1.38 11.29
N ILE A 102 -11.06 0.63 10.26
CA ILE A 102 -12.15 1.08 9.39
C ILE A 102 -13.44 0.31 9.66
N ALA A 103 -13.38 -0.68 10.56
CA ALA A 103 -14.52 -1.49 10.92
C ALA A 103 -14.37 -1.95 12.37
N SER A 104 -15.41 -2.59 12.91
CA SER A 104 -15.38 -3.09 14.27
C SER A 104 -14.42 -4.25 14.43
N ASN A 105 -13.56 -4.21 15.45
CA ASN A 105 -12.72 -5.34 15.83
C ASN A 105 -13.48 -6.39 16.65
N GLU A 106 -14.77 -6.17 16.93
CA GLU A 106 -15.57 -7.12 17.69
C GLU A 106 -16.17 -8.24 16.82
N THR A 107 -16.16 -8.06 15.50
CA THR A 107 -16.68 -9.05 14.57
C THR A 107 -15.58 -9.64 13.70
N LEU A 108 -15.79 -10.85 13.19
CA LEU A 108 -14.84 -11.48 12.27
C LEU A 108 -14.71 -10.66 10.97
N GLU A 109 -15.84 -10.19 10.44
CA GLU A 109 -15.85 -9.40 9.21
C GLU A 109 -15.13 -8.07 9.41
N GLY A 110 -15.35 -7.43 10.55
CA GLY A 110 -14.71 -6.16 10.86
C GLY A 110 -13.20 -6.31 11.01
N ARG A 111 -12.76 -7.34 11.72
CA ARG A 111 -11.33 -7.63 11.86
C ARG A 111 -10.68 -7.90 10.50
N ALA A 112 -11.36 -8.66 9.63
CA ALA A 112 -10.85 -8.94 8.30
C ALA A 112 -10.68 -7.66 7.47
N ARG A 113 -11.61 -6.72 7.58
CA ARG A 113 -11.52 -5.44 6.88
C ARG A 113 -10.40 -4.56 7.43
N ASN A 114 -10.12 -4.65 8.71
CA ASN A 114 -9.03 -3.89 9.32
C ASN A 114 -7.66 -4.41 8.91
N ARG A 115 -7.52 -5.71 8.62
CA ARG A 115 -6.28 -6.30 8.12
C ARG A 115 -6.12 -5.95 6.64
N ARG A 116 -5.42 -4.85 6.37
CA ARG A 116 -5.33 -4.32 5.02
C ARG A 116 -4.03 -3.58 4.76
N LEU A 117 -3.70 -3.46 3.49
CA LEU A 117 -2.64 -2.58 3.00
C LEU A 117 -3.30 -1.44 2.24
N ASP A 118 -3.08 -0.22 2.70
CA ASP A 118 -3.44 0.98 1.96
C ASP A 118 -2.21 1.45 1.19
N ILE A 119 -2.37 1.59 -0.13
CA ILE A 119 -1.33 2.08 -1.02
C ILE A 119 -1.73 3.46 -1.49
N TYR A 120 -0.89 4.45 -1.18
CA TYR A 120 -1.11 5.82 -1.63
C TYR A 120 -0.11 6.14 -2.73
N LEU A 121 -0.60 6.57 -3.88
CA LEU A 121 0.19 7.08 -4.98
C LEU A 121 0.09 8.60 -4.94
N ILE A 122 1.17 9.24 -4.51
CA ILE A 122 1.22 10.68 -4.30
C ILE A 122 1.97 11.28 -5.48
N PRO A 123 1.38 12.26 -6.21
CA PRO A 123 2.07 12.86 -7.34
C PRO A 123 3.43 13.41 -6.94
N GLY A 124 4.46 12.99 -7.67
CA GLY A 124 5.81 13.53 -7.51
C GLY A 124 5.99 14.81 -8.29
N GLU A 125 7.16 15.42 -8.16
CA GLU A 125 7.46 16.70 -8.81
C GLU A 125 7.22 16.67 -10.31
N LYS A 126 7.68 15.63 -10.98
CA LYS A 126 7.57 15.52 -12.43
C LYS A 126 6.10 15.50 -12.89
N MET A 127 5.25 14.78 -12.19
CA MET A 127 3.82 14.72 -12.53
C MET A 127 3.14 16.06 -12.27
N VAL A 128 3.46 16.71 -11.16
CA VAL A 128 2.89 18.01 -10.81
C VAL A 128 3.29 19.05 -11.86
N ASP A 129 4.54 19.05 -12.30
CA ASP A 129 5.00 19.97 -13.34
C ASP A 129 4.29 19.74 -14.67
N MET A 130 4.11 18.48 -15.05
CA MET A 130 3.38 18.15 -16.28
C MET A 130 1.91 18.60 -16.20
N ALA A 131 1.28 18.42 -15.05
CA ALA A 131 -0.10 18.88 -14.85
C ALA A 131 -0.21 20.40 -14.94
N ARG A 132 0.74 21.13 -14.35
CA ARG A 132 0.77 22.60 -14.43
C ARG A 132 0.93 23.10 -15.85
N ARG A 133 1.63 22.35 -16.70
CA ARG A 133 1.81 22.69 -18.11
C ARG A 133 0.67 22.19 -19.00
N GLY A 134 -0.34 21.52 -18.40
CA GLY A 134 -1.48 20.98 -19.14
C GLY A 134 -1.18 19.71 -19.90
N GLU A 135 -0.02 19.10 -19.71
CA GLU A 135 0.39 17.89 -20.45
C GLU A 135 -0.41 16.66 -20.07
N LEU A 136 -0.81 16.53 -18.80
CA LEU A 136 -1.57 15.37 -18.33
C LEU A 136 -3.02 15.39 -18.82
N ASP A 137 -3.57 16.57 -19.06
CA ASP A 137 -4.97 16.70 -19.49
C ASP A 137 -5.16 16.41 -20.98
N LYS A 138 -4.08 16.17 -21.71
CA LYS A 138 -4.13 15.89 -23.15
C LYS A 138 -4.26 14.42 -23.49
N ARG A 139 -4.38 13.58 -22.49
CA ARG A 139 -4.52 12.14 -22.67
C ARG A 139 -5.91 11.76 -23.12
#